data_a8f734a9af2078f5e2a83accf22542e1
#
_entry.id   a8f734a9af2078f5e2a83accf22542e1
#
_cell.length_a   1.000
_cell.length_b   1.000
_cell.length_c   1.000
_cell.angle_alpha   90.00
_cell.angle_beta   90.00
_cell.angle_gamma   90.00
#
_symmetry.space_group_name_H-M   'P 1'
#
loop_
_entity.id
_entity.type
_entity.pdbx_description
1 polymer ?
#
loop_
_entity_poly.entity_id
_entity_poly.type
_entity_poly.pdbx_seq_one_letter_code
_entity_poly.pdbx_strand_id
1 'polypeptide(L)'
;MSISIESYGPLNSNYINRIQDTLNKSVNEYPRTMCLRIDLHLPTDNINNHNADSTLITRFIISLKAQVEADLQRKVCAGKRVHPCRIRHIWVREFNPDGKKHYHLVLLFNKDTYAYPGSYYCKEDGYMHNLSLMIMEAWVRTLNLHTQVNYQQHYSLVHFPGECYYHLNTNNQSFNTDYCTVMDRIIYLAKEHSKIGTDRQRNFGCSQY
;
A
#
# COMPACT_ATOMS: atom_id res chain seq x y z
N MET A 1 -5.75 17.25 13.40
CA MET A 1 -5.26 16.82 14.73
C MET A 1 -4.07 15.92 14.53
N SER A 2 -2.87 16.32 14.96
CA SER A 2 -1.71 15.44 15.00
C SER A 2 -1.96 14.38 16.07
N ILE A 3 -1.99 13.10 15.69
CA ILE A 3 -2.06 12.00 16.63
C ILE A 3 -0.68 11.96 17.32
N SER A 4 -0.65 12.09 18.65
CA SER A 4 0.61 11.98 19.40
C SER A 4 1.21 10.58 19.19
N ILE A 5 2.50 10.51 18.86
CA ILE A 5 3.24 9.24 18.70
C ILE A 5 3.15 8.39 19.98
N GLU A 6 3.04 9.04 21.15
CA GLU A 6 2.83 8.39 22.45
C GLU A 6 1.57 7.52 22.51
N SER A 7 0.54 7.80 21.68
CA SER A 7 -0.70 7.02 21.62
C SER A 7 -0.52 5.64 20.99
N TYR A 8 0.60 5.37 20.31
CA TYR A 8 0.83 4.10 19.61
C TYR A 8 1.43 3.01 20.50
N GLY A 9 1.83 3.33 21.75
CA GLY A 9 2.55 2.42 22.63
C GLY A 9 3.98 2.13 22.15
N PRO A 10 4.61 1.02 22.60
CA PRO A 10 5.97 0.68 22.21
C PRO A 10 6.13 0.52 20.70
N LEU A 11 7.17 1.15 20.16
CA LEU A 11 7.53 1.10 18.73
C LEU A 11 8.82 0.31 18.53
N ASN A 12 8.83 -0.53 17.50
CA ASN A 12 10.01 -1.31 17.12
C ASN A 12 11.02 -0.44 16.37
N SER A 13 12.18 -0.19 16.96
CA SER A 13 13.22 0.67 16.41
C SER A 13 13.78 0.14 15.07
N ASN A 14 13.90 -1.18 14.91
CA ASN A 14 14.34 -1.77 13.63
C ASN A 14 13.33 -1.51 12.51
N TYR A 15 12.03 -1.54 12.81
CA TYR A 15 11.01 -1.22 11.83
C TYR A 15 11.06 0.26 11.46
N ILE A 16 11.24 1.16 12.43
CA ILE A 16 11.39 2.60 12.19
C ILE A 16 12.54 2.86 11.22
N ASN A 17 13.72 2.31 11.49
CA ASN A 17 14.89 2.47 10.62
C ASN A 17 14.62 1.98 9.20
N ARG A 18 13.99 0.82 9.04
CA ARG A 18 13.65 0.26 7.73
C ARG A 18 12.57 1.05 6.99
N ILE A 19 11.60 1.62 7.71
CA ILE A 19 10.61 2.55 7.17
C ILE A 19 11.31 3.78 6.59
N GLN A 20 12.17 4.41 7.39
CA GLN A 20 12.92 5.59 7.00
C GLN A 20 13.84 5.32 5.80
N ASP A 21 14.58 4.21 5.82
CA ASP A 21 15.44 3.80 4.69
C ASP A 21 14.65 3.62 3.40
N THR A 22 13.47 2.99 3.49
CA THR A 22 12.62 2.76 2.31
C THR A 22 12.07 4.06 1.74
N LEU A 23 11.67 4.99 2.62
CA LEU A 23 11.21 6.32 2.22
C LEU A 23 12.35 7.12 1.58
N ASN A 24 13.53 7.13 2.19
CA ASN A 24 14.72 7.80 1.66
C ASN A 24 15.12 7.26 0.28
N LYS A 25 15.13 5.94 0.09
CA LYS A 25 15.36 5.32 -1.23
C LYS A 25 14.35 5.79 -2.27
N SER A 26 13.09 6.00 -1.87
CA SER A 26 12.05 6.46 -2.78
C SER A 26 12.28 7.91 -3.22
N VAL A 27 12.53 8.82 -2.30
CA VAL A 27 12.74 10.25 -2.63
C VAL A 27 14.06 10.51 -3.31
N ASN A 28 15.07 9.65 -3.10
CA ASN A 28 16.35 9.71 -3.81
C ASN A 28 16.23 9.26 -5.27
N GLU A 29 15.39 8.24 -5.56
CA GLU A 29 15.14 7.81 -6.94
C GLU A 29 14.14 8.75 -7.65
N TYR A 30 13.10 9.17 -6.93
CA TYR A 30 12.05 10.04 -7.45
C TYR A 30 11.91 11.27 -6.55
N PRO A 31 12.54 12.41 -6.88
CA PRO A 31 12.43 13.64 -6.10
C PRO A 31 11.00 14.08 -5.84
N ARG A 32 10.07 13.67 -6.71
CA ARG A 32 8.62 13.83 -6.55
C ARG A 32 7.99 12.46 -6.30
N THR A 33 7.75 12.15 -5.02
CA THR A 33 7.19 10.88 -4.56
C THR A 33 5.76 11.07 -4.07
N MET A 34 4.85 10.16 -4.47
CA MET A 34 3.55 9.98 -3.83
C MET A 34 3.65 8.83 -2.82
N CYS A 35 3.31 9.12 -1.57
CA CYS A 35 3.17 8.14 -0.50
C CYS A 35 1.68 7.82 -0.34
N LEU A 36 1.26 6.57 -0.57
CA LEU A 36 -0.13 6.12 -0.50
C LEU A 36 -0.27 5.07 0.61
N ARG A 37 -1.16 5.31 1.57
CA ARG A 37 -1.56 4.34 2.59
C ARG A 37 -2.82 3.60 2.17
N ILE A 38 -2.81 2.28 2.36
CA ILE A 38 -3.97 1.40 2.16
C ILE A 38 -4.02 0.34 3.25
N ASP A 39 -5.22 -0.17 3.50
CA ASP A 39 -5.44 -1.31 4.38
C ASP A 39 -6.09 -2.45 3.58
N LEU A 40 -5.55 -3.67 3.71
CA LEU A 40 -6.04 -4.86 3.00
C LEU A 40 -6.70 -5.80 4.01
N HIS A 41 -7.98 -6.07 3.79
CA HIS A 41 -8.79 -6.97 4.61
C HIS A 41 -8.99 -8.32 3.93
N LEU A 42 -9.26 -9.34 4.73
CA LEU A 42 -9.62 -10.67 4.24
C LEU A 42 -11.15 -10.84 4.21
N PRO A 43 -11.67 -11.62 3.27
CA PRO A 43 -13.08 -11.98 3.26
C PRO A 43 -13.42 -12.82 4.50
N THR A 44 -14.70 -12.85 4.85
CA THR A 44 -15.16 -13.66 5.98
C THR A 44 -15.14 -15.15 5.65
N ASP A 45 -15.42 -15.46 4.39
CA ASP A 45 -15.42 -16.83 3.89
C ASP A 45 -13.98 -17.37 3.79
N ASN A 46 -13.79 -18.63 4.20
CA ASN A 46 -12.47 -19.29 4.19
C ASN A 46 -11.38 -18.56 5.01
N ILE A 47 -11.77 -17.82 6.04
CA ILE A 47 -10.85 -16.98 6.83
C ILE A 47 -9.66 -17.77 7.39
N ASN A 48 -9.86 -19.02 7.81
CA ASN A 48 -8.79 -19.85 8.36
C ASN A 48 -7.71 -20.14 7.33
N ASN A 49 -8.08 -20.43 6.08
CA ASN A 49 -7.12 -20.66 4.99
C ASN A 49 -6.35 -19.38 4.66
N HIS A 50 -7.04 -18.23 4.61
CA HIS A 50 -6.41 -16.95 4.37
C HIS A 50 -5.50 -16.52 5.54
N ASN A 51 -5.91 -16.78 6.78
CA ASN A 51 -5.06 -16.52 7.96
C ASN A 51 -3.78 -17.36 7.94
N ALA A 52 -3.86 -18.62 7.52
CA ALA A 52 -2.72 -19.52 7.43
C ALA A 52 -1.76 -19.18 6.29
N ASP A 53 -2.24 -18.53 5.22
CA ASP A 53 -1.43 -18.23 4.04
C ASP A 53 -0.46 -17.08 4.31
N SER A 54 0.83 -17.39 4.43
CA SER A 54 1.92 -16.44 4.64
C SER A 54 2.35 -15.70 3.36
N THR A 55 1.86 -16.12 2.18
CA THR A 55 2.30 -15.61 0.88
C THR A 55 1.42 -14.51 0.31
N LEU A 56 0.26 -14.24 0.91
CA LEU A 56 -0.73 -13.28 0.42
C LEU A 56 -0.11 -11.92 0.07
N ILE A 57 0.62 -11.32 0.99
CA ILE A 57 1.18 -9.99 0.77
C ILE A 57 2.24 -9.98 -0.35
N THR A 58 3.01 -11.05 -0.49
CA THR A 58 4.00 -11.18 -1.56
C THR A 58 3.29 -11.29 -2.92
N ARG A 59 2.25 -12.13 -3.03
CA ARG A 59 1.45 -12.26 -4.27
C ARG A 59 0.76 -10.95 -4.63
N PHE A 60 0.23 -10.22 -3.64
CA PHE A 60 -0.36 -8.90 -3.87
C PHE A 60 0.65 -7.93 -4.49
N ILE A 61 1.84 -7.83 -3.91
CA ILE A 61 2.89 -6.92 -4.42
C ILE A 61 3.30 -7.31 -5.86
N ILE A 62 3.44 -8.60 -6.15
CA ILE A 62 3.74 -9.08 -7.50
C ILE A 62 2.61 -8.72 -8.47
N SER A 63 1.35 -8.98 -8.09
CA SER A 63 0.18 -8.68 -8.89
C SER A 63 0.05 -7.19 -9.19
N LEU A 64 0.25 -6.33 -8.18
CA LEU A 64 0.19 -4.88 -8.34
C LEU A 64 1.30 -4.36 -9.27
N LYS A 65 2.54 -4.86 -9.11
CA LYS A 65 3.66 -4.48 -9.99
C LYS A 65 3.37 -4.84 -11.45
N ALA A 66 2.85 -6.04 -11.71
CA ALA A 66 2.48 -6.47 -13.05
C ALA A 66 1.37 -5.59 -13.68
N GLN A 67 0.37 -5.17 -12.89
CA GLN A 67 -0.67 -4.28 -13.37
C GLN A 67 -0.17 -2.87 -13.69
N VAL A 68 0.72 -2.33 -12.85
CA VAL A 68 1.36 -1.03 -13.10
C VAL A 68 2.23 -1.10 -14.36
N GLU A 69 3.02 -2.15 -14.53
CA GLU A 69 3.84 -2.36 -15.74
C GLU A 69 2.96 -2.43 -17.00
N ALA A 70 1.87 -3.18 -16.97
CA ALA A 70 0.91 -3.27 -18.06
C ALA A 70 0.23 -1.92 -18.36
N ASP A 71 -0.06 -1.10 -17.34
CA ASP A 71 -0.59 0.25 -17.52
C ASP A 71 0.42 1.18 -18.20
N LEU A 72 1.67 1.15 -17.76
CA LEU A 72 2.74 1.94 -18.37
C LEU A 72 2.95 1.53 -19.83
N GLN A 73 2.96 0.24 -20.12
CA GLN A 73 3.09 -0.27 -21.49
C GLN A 73 1.93 0.17 -22.38
N ARG A 74 0.67 0.13 -21.90
CA ARG A 74 -0.48 0.64 -22.65
C ARG A 74 -0.36 2.13 -22.97
N LYS A 75 0.14 2.93 -22.01
CA LYS A 75 0.38 4.37 -22.22
C LYS A 75 1.45 4.60 -23.29
N VAL A 76 2.52 3.82 -23.27
CA VAL A 76 3.57 3.87 -24.31
C VAL A 76 2.98 3.53 -25.69
N CYS A 77 2.24 2.40 -25.81
CA CYS A 77 1.59 2.00 -27.06
C CYS A 77 0.58 3.05 -27.57
N ALA A 78 -0.03 3.82 -26.66
CA ALA A 78 -0.91 4.93 -27.00
C ALA A 78 -0.17 6.24 -27.34
N GLY A 79 1.16 6.21 -27.47
CA GLY A 79 1.98 7.40 -27.81
C GLY A 79 2.07 8.43 -26.67
N LYS A 80 1.71 8.07 -25.43
CA LYS A 80 1.78 9.00 -24.30
C LYS A 80 3.18 9.01 -23.69
N ARG A 81 3.62 10.17 -23.21
CA ARG A 81 4.84 10.27 -22.41
C ARG A 81 4.63 9.50 -21.10
N VAL A 82 5.58 8.64 -20.78
CA VAL A 82 5.56 7.81 -19.57
C VAL A 82 6.81 8.08 -18.74
N HIS A 83 6.65 8.23 -17.45
CA HIS A 83 7.74 8.27 -16.49
C HIS A 83 7.93 6.88 -15.86
N PRO A 84 9.17 6.44 -15.59
CA PRO A 84 9.40 5.16 -14.92
C PRO A 84 8.81 5.19 -13.52
N CYS A 85 8.28 4.04 -13.05
CA CYS A 85 7.72 3.94 -11.72
C CYS A 85 8.02 2.57 -11.11
N ARG A 86 9.10 2.51 -10.34
CA ARG A 86 9.37 1.38 -9.44
C ARG A 86 8.54 1.58 -8.17
N ILE A 87 7.63 0.65 -7.89
CA ILE A 87 6.84 0.67 -6.65
C ILE A 87 7.72 0.22 -5.49
N ARG A 88 7.89 1.06 -4.48
CA ARG A 88 8.37 0.64 -3.17
C ARG A 88 7.22 0.46 -2.21
N HIS A 89 7.42 -0.39 -1.23
CA HIS A 89 6.37 -0.72 -0.27
C HIS A 89 6.93 -0.95 1.13
N ILE A 90 6.09 -0.69 2.10
CA ILE A 90 6.26 -1.06 3.51
C ILE A 90 4.92 -1.69 3.90
N TRP A 91 4.95 -2.79 4.64
CA TRP A 91 3.73 -3.42 5.12
C TRP A 91 3.91 -4.00 6.51
N VAL A 92 2.82 -4.04 7.24
CA VAL A 92 2.68 -4.77 8.50
C VAL A 92 1.46 -5.65 8.46
N ARG A 93 1.56 -6.78 9.13
CA ARG A 93 0.48 -7.72 9.37
C ARG A 93 -0.01 -7.56 10.80
N GLU A 94 -1.30 -7.40 10.95
CA GLU A 94 -1.97 -7.27 12.24
C GLU A 94 -3.19 -8.18 12.30
N PHE A 95 -3.73 -8.32 13.51
CA PHE A 95 -4.94 -9.10 13.76
C PHE A 95 -5.96 -8.25 14.50
N ASN A 96 -7.21 -8.32 14.07
CA ASN A 96 -8.33 -7.74 14.80
C ASN A 96 -8.60 -8.52 16.08
N PRO A 97 -9.37 -7.97 17.04
CA PRO A 97 -9.84 -8.72 18.22
C PRO A 97 -10.52 -10.04 17.87
N ASP A 98 -11.19 -10.11 16.72
CA ASP A 98 -11.84 -11.32 16.19
C ASP A 98 -10.86 -12.33 15.55
N GLY A 99 -9.55 -12.09 15.65
CA GLY A 99 -8.53 -12.98 15.09
C GLY A 99 -8.40 -12.93 13.56
N LYS A 100 -9.01 -11.94 12.89
CA LYS A 100 -8.86 -11.77 11.44
C LYS A 100 -7.58 -11.02 11.11
N LYS A 101 -6.75 -11.64 10.27
CA LYS A 101 -5.54 -11.05 9.72
C LYS A 101 -5.89 -9.91 8.74
N HIS A 102 -5.16 -8.82 8.82
CA HIS A 102 -5.21 -7.73 7.86
C HIS A 102 -3.82 -7.12 7.68
N TYR A 103 -3.66 -6.30 6.66
CA TYR A 103 -2.38 -5.66 6.37
C TYR A 103 -2.57 -4.16 6.26
N HIS A 104 -1.69 -3.39 6.90
CA HIS A 104 -1.52 -1.97 6.62
C HIS A 104 -0.30 -1.79 5.72
N LEU A 105 -0.48 -1.05 4.64
CA LEU A 105 0.58 -0.82 3.66
C LEU A 105 0.81 0.66 3.42
N VAL A 106 2.05 0.96 3.12
CA VAL A 106 2.48 2.19 2.48
C VAL A 106 3.10 1.82 1.13
N LEU A 107 2.57 2.40 0.07
CA LEU A 107 3.05 2.27 -1.30
C LEU A 107 3.65 3.60 -1.74
N LEU A 108 4.85 3.56 -2.31
CA LEU A 108 5.59 4.73 -2.76
C LEU A 108 5.72 4.67 -4.28
N PHE A 109 5.26 5.73 -4.95
CA PHE A 109 5.23 5.85 -6.40
C PHE A 109 5.98 7.09 -6.86
N ASN A 110 6.49 7.05 -8.10
CA ASN A 110 6.85 8.27 -8.81
C ASN A 110 5.58 9.12 -9.02
N LYS A 111 5.54 10.32 -8.42
CA LYS A 111 4.40 11.24 -8.53
C LYS A 111 4.15 11.68 -9.98
N ASP A 112 5.18 11.72 -10.82
CA ASP A 112 5.05 12.10 -12.22
C ASP A 112 4.35 11.02 -13.06
N THR A 113 4.25 9.79 -12.51
CA THR A 113 3.50 8.68 -13.10
C THR A 113 2.11 8.56 -12.50
N TYR A 114 2.03 8.60 -11.18
CA TYR A 114 0.78 8.50 -10.41
C TYR A 114 0.75 9.57 -9.33
N ALA A 115 0.10 10.71 -9.63
CA ALA A 115 -0.04 11.81 -8.67
C ALA A 115 -1.14 11.55 -7.63
N TYR A 116 -2.14 10.76 -7.99
CA TYR A 116 -3.32 10.47 -7.16
C TYR A 116 -3.76 9.03 -7.38
N PRO A 117 -4.40 8.40 -6.39
CA PRO A 117 -4.96 7.05 -6.55
C PRO A 117 -6.12 6.98 -7.57
N GLY A 118 -6.84 8.08 -7.77
CA GLY A 118 -8.02 8.15 -8.63
C GLY A 118 -9.31 7.81 -7.88
N SER A 119 -10.42 7.67 -8.62
CA SER A 119 -11.73 7.32 -8.06
C SER A 119 -11.74 5.88 -7.56
N TYR A 120 -12.34 5.66 -6.40
CA TYR A 120 -12.56 4.32 -5.81
C TYR A 120 -13.83 3.64 -6.32
N TYR A 121 -14.65 4.35 -7.10
CA TYR A 121 -15.90 3.83 -7.61
C TYR A 121 -15.75 3.43 -9.08
N CYS A 122 -16.21 2.24 -9.42
CA CYS A 122 -16.44 1.86 -10.81
C CYS A 122 -17.62 2.69 -11.33
N LYS A 123 -17.40 3.46 -12.39
CA LYS A 123 -18.50 4.11 -13.11
C LYS A 123 -19.20 3.07 -13.99
N GLU A 124 -20.54 3.14 -14.07
CA GLU A 124 -21.36 2.23 -14.91
C GLU A 124 -20.99 2.32 -16.39
N ASP A 125 -20.51 3.48 -16.85
CA ASP A 125 -20.25 3.79 -18.27
C ASP A 125 -18.81 3.60 -18.74
N GLY A 126 -18.07 2.71 -18.12
CA GLY A 126 -16.73 2.36 -18.61
C GLY A 126 -15.68 2.21 -17.53
N TYR A 127 -14.86 1.22 -17.74
CA TYR A 127 -13.72 0.91 -16.91
C TYR A 127 -12.68 2.04 -17.00
N MET A 128 -12.71 2.97 -16.05
CA MET A 128 -11.60 3.92 -15.91
C MET A 128 -10.45 3.24 -15.17
N HIS A 129 -9.44 2.86 -15.93
CA HIS A 129 -8.24 2.28 -15.37
C HIS A 129 -7.44 3.33 -14.62
N ASN A 130 -7.46 3.28 -13.29
CA ASN A 130 -6.71 4.15 -12.40
C ASN A 130 -5.97 3.33 -11.33
N LEU A 131 -5.13 3.99 -10.53
CA LEU A 131 -4.28 3.30 -9.56
C LEU A 131 -5.10 2.60 -8.46
N SER A 132 -6.18 3.21 -7.96
CA SER A 132 -7.02 2.58 -6.93
C SER A 132 -7.67 1.28 -7.44
N LEU A 133 -8.18 1.27 -8.68
CA LEU A 133 -8.75 0.07 -9.28
C LEU A 133 -7.69 -1.02 -9.54
N MET A 134 -6.48 -0.65 -9.95
CA MET A 134 -5.37 -1.60 -10.06
C MET A 134 -5.02 -2.25 -8.70
N ILE A 135 -5.04 -1.47 -7.63
CA ILE A 135 -4.78 -1.98 -6.27
C ILE A 135 -5.89 -2.95 -5.84
N MET A 136 -7.15 -2.58 -6.03
CA MET A 136 -8.30 -3.42 -5.70
C MET A 136 -8.28 -4.72 -6.51
N GLU A 137 -8.06 -4.63 -7.82
CA GLU A 137 -7.95 -5.78 -8.71
C GLU A 137 -6.79 -6.71 -8.32
N ALA A 138 -5.64 -6.14 -7.97
CA ALA A 138 -4.49 -6.91 -7.49
C ALA A 138 -4.83 -7.71 -6.23
N TRP A 139 -5.61 -7.14 -5.31
CA TRP A 139 -6.02 -7.82 -4.08
C TRP A 139 -7.03 -8.93 -4.34
N VAL A 140 -8.06 -8.66 -5.13
CA VAL A 140 -9.08 -9.65 -5.52
C VAL A 140 -8.44 -10.85 -6.25
N ARG A 141 -7.47 -10.60 -7.15
CA ARG A 141 -6.70 -11.67 -7.82
C ARG A 141 -5.85 -12.47 -6.83
N THR A 142 -5.23 -11.80 -5.87
CA THR A 142 -4.45 -12.45 -4.80
C THR A 142 -5.29 -13.44 -3.99
N LEU A 143 -6.54 -13.08 -3.75
CA LEU A 143 -7.50 -13.89 -2.99
C LEU A 143 -8.23 -14.94 -3.86
N ASN A 144 -7.93 -15.02 -5.17
CA ASN A 144 -8.62 -15.87 -6.15
C ASN A 144 -10.14 -15.61 -6.28
N LEU A 145 -10.59 -14.40 -5.96
CA LEU A 145 -12.00 -14.01 -6.04
C LEU A 145 -12.40 -13.51 -7.45
N HIS A 146 -11.44 -13.18 -8.30
CA HIS A 146 -11.64 -12.60 -9.63
C HIS A 146 -12.38 -13.51 -10.63
N THR A 147 -12.53 -14.80 -10.32
CA THR A 147 -13.28 -15.75 -11.15
C THR A 147 -14.78 -15.79 -10.83
N GLN A 148 -15.20 -15.12 -9.76
CA GLN A 148 -16.59 -15.07 -9.34
C GLN A 148 -17.38 -14.08 -10.20
N VAL A 149 -18.66 -14.36 -10.41
CA VAL A 149 -19.59 -13.39 -10.98
C VAL A 149 -19.70 -12.21 -10.00
N ASN A 150 -19.62 -10.97 -10.50
CA ASN A 150 -19.67 -9.75 -9.69
C ASN A 150 -18.51 -9.63 -8.67
N TYR A 151 -17.34 -10.15 -8.99
CA TYR A 151 -16.16 -10.12 -8.11
C TYR A 151 -15.78 -8.70 -7.64
N GLN A 152 -16.22 -7.66 -8.34
CA GLN A 152 -15.98 -6.26 -7.98
C GLN A 152 -16.60 -5.86 -6.62
N GLN A 153 -17.62 -6.61 -6.13
CA GLN A 153 -18.15 -6.44 -4.78
C GLN A 153 -17.05 -6.60 -3.70
N HIS A 154 -16.00 -7.37 -4.00
CA HIS A 154 -14.87 -7.60 -3.10
C HIS A 154 -13.82 -6.46 -3.12
N TYR A 155 -14.00 -5.42 -3.94
CA TYR A 155 -13.13 -4.25 -3.92
C TYR A 155 -13.14 -3.51 -2.59
N SER A 156 -14.24 -3.61 -1.83
CA SER A 156 -14.37 -3.09 -0.47
C SER A 156 -13.39 -3.72 0.54
N LEU A 157 -12.73 -4.84 0.19
CA LEU A 157 -11.66 -5.43 0.98
C LEU A 157 -10.36 -4.61 0.95
N VAL A 158 -10.27 -3.63 0.05
CA VAL A 158 -9.21 -2.62 0.05
C VAL A 158 -9.79 -1.32 0.59
N HIS A 159 -9.29 -0.90 1.75
CA HIS A 159 -9.71 0.34 2.38
C HIS A 159 -8.66 1.43 2.13
N PHE A 160 -9.12 2.59 1.71
CA PHE A 160 -8.33 3.82 1.59
C PHE A 160 -8.72 4.73 2.74
N PRO A 161 -7.89 4.87 3.79
CA PRO A 161 -8.23 5.72 4.93
C PRO A 161 -8.30 7.18 4.54
N GLY A 162 -8.98 8.00 5.33
CA GLY A 162 -9.01 9.45 5.13
C GLY A 162 -7.61 10.02 5.04
N GLU A 163 -7.37 10.96 4.13
CA GLU A 163 -6.04 11.50 3.84
C GLU A 163 -5.03 10.38 3.53
N CYS A 164 -5.42 9.45 2.62
CA CYS A 164 -4.63 8.26 2.37
C CYS A 164 -3.33 8.51 1.60
N TYR A 165 -3.12 9.67 0.98
CA TYR A 165 -1.91 9.95 0.23
C TYR A 165 -1.29 11.31 0.57
N TYR A 166 0.03 11.38 0.41
CA TYR A 166 0.86 12.57 0.62
C TYR A 166 1.83 12.71 -0.53
N HIS A 167 2.24 13.95 -0.80
CA HIS A 167 3.25 14.25 -1.80
C HIS A 167 4.53 14.75 -1.12
N LEU A 168 5.64 14.16 -1.51
CA LEU A 168 6.98 14.66 -1.18
C LEU A 168 7.63 15.24 -2.43
N ASN A 169 8.32 16.37 -2.27
CA ASN A 169 9.11 16.98 -3.33
C ASN A 169 10.39 17.55 -2.74
N THR A 170 11.53 16.90 -2.99
CA THR A 170 12.83 17.30 -2.44
C THR A 170 13.27 18.70 -2.86
N ASN A 171 12.67 19.25 -3.93
CA ASN A 171 12.97 20.59 -4.41
C ASN A 171 12.10 21.69 -3.78
N ASN A 172 11.13 21.33 -2.93
CA ASN A 172 10.28 22.30 -2.24
C ASN A 172 10.91 22.75 -0.92
N GLN A 173 10.71 23.99 -0.55
CA GLN A 173 11.11 24.53 0.76
C GLN A 173 10.41 23.80 1.92
N SER A 174 9.19 23.31 1.70
CA SER A 174 8.40 22.56 2.69
C SER A 174 8.84 21.10 2.85
N PHE A 175 9.84 20.60 2.08
CA PHE A 175 10.17 19.18 2.03
C PHE A 175 10.38 18.56 3.42
N ASN A 176 11.13 19.21 4.30
CA ASN A 176 11.40 18.68 5.63
C ASN A 176 10.12 18.56 6.47
N THR A 177 9.22 19.54 6.39
CA THR A 177 7.92 19.51 7.09
C THR A 177 7.02 18.43 6.52
N ASP A 178 6.93 18.33 5.20
CA ASP A 178 6.15 17.29 4.52
C ASP A 178 6.69 15.90 4.84
N TYR A 179 8.02 15.73 4.87
CA TYR A 179 8.69 14.48 5.22
C TYR A 179 8.37 14.06 6.67
N CYS A 180 8.47 14.99 7.62
CA CYS A 180 8.09 14.73 9.02
C CYS A 180 6.61 14.32 9.11
N THR A 181 5.72 15.02 8.43
CA THR A 181 4.29 14.68 8.40
C THR A 181 4.05 13.26 7.86
N VAL A 182 4.73 12.88 6.77
CA VAL A 182 4.65 11.52 6.24
C VAL A 182 5.19 10.52 7.24
N MET A 183 6.36 10.79 7.85
CA MET A 183 6.94 9.89 8.86
C MET A 183 6.01 9.68 10.05
N ASP A 184 5.40 10.73 10.59
CA ASP A 184 4.43 10.63 11.69
C ASP A 184 3.24 9.75 11.36
N ARG A 185 2.79 9.79 10.09
CA ARG A 185 1.68 8.95 9.62
C ARG A 185 2.05 7.50 9.40
N ILE A 186 3.28 7.21 8.99
CA ILE A 186 3.70 5.85 8.65
C ILE A 186 4.42 5.13 9.80
N ILE A 187 4.91 5.86 10.80
CA ILE A 187 5.56 5.28 12.00
C ILE A 187 4.61 4.39 12.80
N TYR A 188 3.28 4.60 12.69
CA TYR A 188 2.25 3.71 13.20
C TYR A 188 2.48 2.24 12.82
N LEU A 189 3.07 1.96 11.65
CA LEU A 189 3.40 0.62 11.20
C LEU A 189 4.46 -0.06 12.09
N ALA A 190 5.20 0.71 12.89
CA ALA A 190 6.22 0.19 13.80
C ALA A 190 5.68 -0.22 15.18
N LYS A 191 4.38 -0.01 15.49
CA LYS A 191 3.79 -0.40 16.79
C LYS A 191 3.91 -1.91 17.02
N GLU A 192 4.09 -2.33 18.28
CA GLU A 192 4.33 -3.74 18.62
C GLU A 192 3.05 -4.49 19.03
N HIS A 193 2.11 -3.84 19.70
CA HIS A 193 1.03 -4.50 20.45
C HIS A 193 -0.01 -5.28 19.62
N SER A 194 -0.14 -5.03 18.32
CA SER A 194 -1.11 -5.74 17.44
C SER A 194 -0.49 -6.85 16.61
N LYS A 195 0.75 -7.24 16.90
CA LYS A 195 1.49 -8.23 16.14
C LYS A 195 1.60 -9.55 16.89
N ILE A 196 1.17 -10.64 16.25
CA ILE A 196 1.32 -11.99 16.80
C ILE A 196 2.73 -12.50 16.50
N GLY A 197 3.47 -12.91 17.55
CA GLY A 197 4.82 -13.47 17.41
C GLY A 197 4.90 -14.99 17.37
N THR A 198 3.78 -15.71 17.57
CA THR A 198 3.76 -17.16 17.82
C THR A 198 3.61 -18.03 16.57
N ASP A 199 3.12 -17.46 15.46
CA ASP A 199 2.80 -18.21 14.22
C ASP A 199 3.98 -18.33 13.24
N ARG A 200 5.18 -17.91 13.61
CA ARG A 200 6.39 -17.90 12.79
C ARG A 200 6.28 -17.15 11.45
N GLN A 201 5.20 -16.42 11.20
CA GLN A 201 5.06 -15.60 10.02
C GLN A 201 5.62 -14.19 10.27
N ARG A 202 6.11 -13.55 9.21
CA ARG A 202 6.62 -12.17 9.31
C ARG A 202 5.48 -11.19 9.52
N ASN A 203 5.66 -10.28 10.48
CA ASN A 203 4.72 -9.19 10.76
C ASN A 203 5.08 -7.88 10.06
N PHE A 204 6.26 -7.80 9.47
CA PHE A 204 6.76 -6.59 8.79
C PHE A 204 7.57 -6.95 7.55
N GLY A 205 7.46 -6.14 6.51
CA GLY A 205 8.33 -6.20 5.35
C GLY A 205 8.38 -4.88 4.61
N CYS A 206 9.47 -4.67 3.87
CA CYS A 206 9.64 -3.50 3.02
C CYS A 206 10.51 -3.84 1.81
N SER A 207 10.51 -2.94 0.82
CA SER A 207 11.39 -3.04 -0.34
C SER A 207 12.86 -3.02 0.08
N GLN A 208 13.66 -3.89 -0.52
CA GLN A 208 15.10 -4.01 -0.24
C GLN A 208 15.92 -3.02 -1.10
N TYR A 209 15.44 -2.72 -2.33
CA TYR A 209 16.13 -1.94 -3.37
C TYR A 209 15.29 -0.79 -3.86
#